data_0c04cfb2c891c98feef989f6d51f3ea6
#
_entry.id   0c04cfb2c891c98feef989f6d51f3ea6
#
_cell.length_a   1.000
_cell.length_b   1.000
_cell.length_c   1.000
_cell.angle_alpha   90.00
_cell.angle_beta   90.00
_cell.angle_gamma   90.00
#
_symmetry.space_group_name_H-M   'P 1'
#
loop_
_entity.id
_entity.type
_entity.pdbx_description
1 polymer ?
#
loop_
_entity_poly.entity_id
_entity_poly.type
_entity_poly.pdbx_seq_one_letter_code
_entity_poly.pdbx_strand_id
1 'polypeptide(L)'
;MRELGPEFIDVTWGAGGSTSETTLDICTNVAKFIGLETCMHLTCTNMPREEIDNALKVCKAAGIQNILALRGDPPKGQERWTAVEGGFEHAIDLVKYIRREHGDYFGIGVAGYPEKHVDCPSMEEDIAHLKAKVDAGADFIVTQLFYDTDNFIAWVARCREVGISCPIIPGLMPINTYAGWKRIITLSKTLIPAGMEEELEAIKDDDQAVKDYGINFLMNMIKKMLAAGFKGVEPDSFSPPFFILLISSIPLPARFPLLHPEPREGHHPDPRGARVCATPGEHQAAALEEERG
;
A
#
# COMPACT_ATOMS: atom_id res chain seq x y z
N MET A 1 -12.78 -1.40 -11.19
CA MET A 1 -11.85 -1.94 -10.17
C MET A 1 -12.56 -2.95 -9.26
N ARG A 2 -13.69 -2.62 -8.62
CA ARG A 2 -14.39 -3.57 -7.74
C ARG A 2 -14.72 -4.91 -8.41
N GLU A 3 -15.14 -4.91 -9.66
CA GLU A 3 -15.45 -6.13 -10.44
C GLU A 3 -14.23 -7.04 -10.67
N LEU A 4 -13.05 -6.47 -10.59
CA LEU A 4 -11.79 -7.21 -10.68
C LEU A 4 -11.38 -7.82 -9.35
N GLY A 5 -12.06 -7.45 -8.27
CA GLY A 5 -11.91 -7.96 -6.93
C GLY A 5 -10.51 -7.82 -6.33
N PRO A 6 -9.82 -6.67 -6.39
CA PRO A 6 -8.57 -6.52 -5.64
C PRO A 6 -8.88 -6.63 -4.15
N GLU A 7 -8.00 -7.23 -3.38
CA GLU A 7 -8.15 -7.32 -1.93
C GLU A 7 -8.04 -5.95 -1.27
N PHE A 8 -7.16 -5.14 -1.80
CA PHE A 8 -7.01 -3.75 -1.40
C PHE A 8 -6.50 -2.91 -2.55
N ILE A 9 -6.57 -1.61 -2.37
CA ILE A 9 -5.93 -0.65 -3.27
C ILE A 9 -4.99 0.25 -2.47
N ASP A 10 -3.85 0.55 -3.05
CA ASP A 10 -2.94 1.57 -2.55
C ASP A 10 -3.31 2.94 -3.11
N VAL A 11 -3.34 3.94 -2.24
CA VAL A 11 -3.54 5.33 -2.65
C VAL A 11 -2.31 6.13 -2.28
N THR A 12 -1.59 6.57 -3.32
CA THR A 12 -0.34 7.29 -3.16
C THR A 12 -0.54 8.65 -2.50
N TRP A 13 0.28 8.95 -1.50
CA TRP A 13 0.42 10.29 -0.95
C TRP A 13 1.27 11.14 -1.90
N GLY A 14 0.79 12.28 -2.32
CA GLY A 14 1.54 13.10 -3.28
C GLY A 14 2.91 13.51 -2.74
N ALA A 15 3.94 13.27 -3.54
CA ALA A 15 5.28 13.75 -3.25
C ALA A 15 5.25 15.27 -3.02
N GLY A 16 5.63 15.72 -1.83
CA GLY A 16 5.66 17.14 -1.48
C GLY A 16 4.47 17.66 -0.67
N GLY A 17 3.57 16.80 -0.18
CA GLY A 17 2.51 17.19 0.79
C GLY A 17 1.32 17.96 0.19
N SER A 18 1.37 18.38 -1.07
CA SER A 18 0.34 19.23 -1.70
C SER A 18 -0.96 18.50 -2.07
N THR A 19 -1.02 17.19 -1.91
CA THR A 19 -2.18 16.35 -2.29
C THR A 19 -2.76 15.55 -1.11
N SER A 20 -2.40 15.91 0.11
CA SER A 20 -2.83 15.21 1.33
C SER A 20 -4.35 15.11 1.46
N GLU A 21 -5.07 16.22 1.27
CA GLU A 21 -6.54 16.24 1.30
C GLU A 21 -7.14 15.35 0.21
N THR A 22 -6.63 15.45 -1.02
CA THR A 22 -7.11 14.62 -2.15
C THR A 22 -6.89 13.13 -1.88
N THR A 23 -5.76 12.74 -1.31
CA THR A 23 -5.49 11.35 -0.95
C THR A 23 -6.46 10.85 0.11
N LEU A 24 -6.70 11.63 1.17
CA LEU A 24 -7.66 11.31 2.22
C LEU A 24 -9.09 11.20 1.66
N ASP A 25 -9.49 12.11 0.77
CA ASP A 25 -10.80 12.07 0.12
C ASP A 25 -10.96 10.82 -0.74
N ILE A 26 -9.95 10.47 -1.55
CA ILE A 26 -9.98 9.26 -2.37
C ILE A 26 -10.10 8.02 -1.47
N CYS A 27 -9.24 7.87 -0.47
CA CYS A 27 -9.26 6.74 0.45
C CYS A 27 -10.62 6.61 1.15
N THR A 28 -11.14 7.73 1.66
CA THR A 28 -12.44 7.77 2.36
C THR A 28 -13.58 7.39 1.44
N ASN A 29 -13.61 7.90 0.21
CA ASN A 29 -14.63 7.61 -0.77
C ASN A 29 -14.57 6.14 -1.23
N VAL A 30 -13.37 5.60 -1.43
CA VAL A 30 -13.20 4.19 -1.80
C VAL A 30 -13.70 3.28 -0.68
N ALA A 31 -13.29 3.52 0.55
CA ALA A 31 -13.71 2.73 1.69
C ALA A 31 -15.24 2.79 1.91
N LYS A 32 -15.83 3.99 1.85
CA LYS A 32 -17.27 4.20 2.14
C LYS A 32 -18.22 3.78 1.02
N PHE A 33 -17.88 4.10 -0.23
CA PHE A 33 -18.82 3.98 -1.36
C PHE A 33 -18.48 2.84 -2.30
N ILE A 34 -17.24 2.43 -2.39
CA ILE A 34 -16.82 1.34 -3.27
C ILE A 34 -16.70 0.03 -2.48
N GLY A 35 -16.41 0.11 -1.18
CA GLY A 35 -16.26 -1.05 -0.30
C GLY A 35 -15.03 -1.89 -0.66
N LEU A 36 -13.94 -1.25 -1.07
CA LEU A 36 -12.63 -1.86 -1.24
C LEU A 36 -11.76 -1.51 -0.04
N GLU A 37 -10.99 -2.50 0.42
CA GLU A 37 -9.96 -2.25 1.41
C GLU A 37 -8.94 -1.27 0.85
N THR A 38 -8.51 -0.33 1.67
CA THR A 38 -7.63 0.76 1.23
C THR A 38 -6.39 0.79 2.10
N CYS A 39 -5.22 0.79 1.46
CA CYS A 39 -3.95 1.10 2.07
C CYS A 39 -3.55 2.53 1.67
N MET A 40 -3.51 3.42 2.64
CA MET A 40 -3.13 4.81 2.38
C MET A 40 -1.63 4.98 2.58
N HIS A 41 -0.93 5.52 1.59
CA HIS A 41 0.45 5.96 1.79
C HIS A 41 0.46 7.18 2.72
N LEU A 42 1.42 7.23 3.62
CA LEU A 42 1.64 8.37 4.52
C LEU A 42 3.14 8.66 4.56
N THR A 43 3.52 9.88 4.21
CA THR A 43 4.94 10.28 4.10
C THR A 43 5.32 11.26 5.20
N CYS A 44 6.62 11.28 5.53
CA CYS A 44 7.18 12.29 6.43
C CYS A 44 7.48 13.63 5.73
N THR A 45 7.51 13.65 4.39
CA THR A 45 7.88 14.83 3.60
C THR A 45 6.88 15.95 3.78
N ASN A 46 7.37 17.13 4.18
CA ASN A 46 6.58 18.34 4.41
C ASN A 46 5.39 18.15 5.36
N MET A 47 5.46 17.16 6.24
CA MET A 47 4.40 16.80 7.17
C MET A 47 4.81 17.09 8.60
N PRO A 48 4.40 18.20 9.21
CA PRO A 48 4.50 18.37 10.64
C PRO A 48 3.62 17.36 11.36
N ARG A 49 3.97 17.04 12.59
CA ARG A 49 3.31 16.01 13.39
C ARG A 49 1.79 16.18 13.48
N GLU A 50 1.33 17.42 13.57
CA GLU A 50 -0.09 17.75 13.69
C GLU A 50 -0.89 17.32 12.44
N GLU A 51 -0.29 17.48 11.24
CA GLU A 51 -0.91 17.01 10.00
C GLU A 51 -0.96 15.50 9.90
N ILE A 52 0.10 14.81 10.37
CA ILE A 52 0.12 13.35 10.46
C ILE A 52 -0.94 12.86 11.43
N ASP A 53 -1.10 13.49 12.60
CA ASP A 53 -2.15 13.19 13.56
C ASP A 53 -3.54 13.37 12.97
N ASN A 54 -3.75 14.45 12.24
CA ASN A 54 -5.02 14.70 11.57
C ASN A 54 -5.32 13.63 10.52
N ALA A 55 -4.34 13.28 9.68
CA ALA A 55 -4.47 12.23 8.66
C ALA A 55 -4.86 10.89 9.31
N LEU A 56 -4.17 10.47 10.36
CA LEU A 56 -4.46 9.22 11.09
C LEU A 56 -5.85 9.23 11.75
N LYS A 57 -6.29 10.37 12.30
CA LYS A 57 -7.64 10.54 12.87
C LYS A 57 -8.72 10.41 11.79
N VAL A 58 -8.51 11.04 10.62
CA VAL A 58 -9.44 10.96 9.49
C VAL A 58 -9.51 9.53 8.97
N CYS A 59 -8.38 8.85 8.81
CA CYS A 59 -8.34 7.44 8.42
C CYS A 59 -9.15 6.58 9.41
N LYS A 60 -8.92 6.75 10.70
CA LYS A 60 -9.61 6.00 11.74
C LYS A 60 -11.12 6.25 11.72
N ALA A 61 -11.54 7.50 11.54
CA ALA A 61 -12.95 7.87 11.42
C ALA A 61 -13.61 7.32 10.15
N ALA A 62 -12.85 7.13 9.09
CA ALA A 62 -13.30 6.53 7.82
C ALA A 62 -13.27 5.00 7.81
N GLY A 63 -12.72 4.36 8.86
CA GLY A 63 -12.54 2.91 8.93
C GLY A 63 -11.34 2.38 8.14
N ILE A 64 -10.43 3.25 7.69
CA ILE A 64 -9.20 2.85 7.01
C ILE A 64 -8.24 2.28 8.04
N GLN A 65 -7.78 1.05 7.82
CA GLN A 65 -6.94 0.32 8.78
C GLN A 65 -5.52 0.05 8.28
N ASN A 66 -5.19 0.36 7.02
CA ASN A 66 -3.88 0.06 6.46
C ASN A 66 -3.15 1.33 6.02
N ILE A 67 -1.92 1.47 6.48
CA ILE A 67 -1.04 2.62 6.22
C ILE A 67 0.29 2.11 5.66
N LEU A 68 0.73 2.61 4.51
CA LEU A 68 2.10 2.44 4.06
C LEU A 68 2.93 3.63 4.54
N ALA A 69 3.74 3.39 5.57
CA ALA A 69 4.58 4.41 6.21
C ALA A 69 5.89 4.62 5.43
N LEU A 70 6.07 5.82 4.90
CA LEU A 70 7.17 6.17 4.00
C LEU A 70 7.92 7.41 4.51
N ARG A 71 9.20 7.53 4.16
CA ARG A 71 9.91 8.81 4.31
C ARG A 71 9.35 9.85 3.34
N GLY A 72 9.08 9.44 2.12
CA GLY A 72 8.73 10.29 0.99
C GLY A 72 9.96 10.78 0.23
N ASP A 73 9.71 11.38 -0.93
CA ASP A 73 10.74 11.94 -1.80
C ASP A 73 11.06 13.39 -1.40
N PRO A 74 12.22 13.93 -1.81
CA PRO A 74 12.49 15.36 -1.67
C PRO A 74 11.41 16.20 -2.36
N PRO A 75 11.02 17.34 -1.78
CA PRO A 75 10.12 18.28 -2.44
C PRO A 75 10.63 18.69 -3.82
N LYS A 76 9.72 19.01 -4.74
CA LYS A 76 10.12 19.48 -6.09
C LYS A 76 11.10 20.65 -6.00
N GLY A 77 12.24 20.53 -6.68
CA GLY A 77 13.29 21.53 -6.72
C GLY A 77 14.34 21.42 -5.60
N GLN A 78 14.23 20.41 -4.74
CA GLN A 78 15.27 20.08 -3.76
C GLN A 78 15.99 18.79 -4.17
N GLU A 79 17.32 18.81 -4.09
CA GLU A 79 18.13 17.60 -4.39
C GLU A 79 18.21 16.62 -3.21
N ARG A 80 18.01 17.13 -1.99
CA ARG A 80 18.09 16.33 -0.76
C ARG A 80 16.83 16.48 0.06
N TRP A 81 16.46 15.38 0.67
CA TRP A 81 15.37 15.33 1.63
C TRP A 81 15.80 15.95 2.96
N THR A 82 14.95 16.77 3.55
CA THR A 82 15.12 17.33 4.91
C THR A 82 13.81 17.25 5.65
N ALA A 83 13.87 16.88 6.93
CA ALA A 83 12.68 16.88 7.78
C ALA A 83 12.19 18.31 8.02
N VAL A 84 10.87 18.48 8.13
CA VAL A 84 10.29 19.73 8.63
C VAL A 84 10.41 19.80 10.14
N GLU A 85 10.45 20.99 10.71
CA GLU A 85 10.49 21.19 12.16
C GLU A 85 9.27 20.50 12.81
N GLY A 86 9.53 19.66 13.82
CA GLY A 86 8.50 18.88 14.50
C GLY A 86 7.98 17.66 13.74
N GLY A 87 8.49 17.38 12.51
CA GLY A 87 8.15 16.19 11.73
C GLY A 87 9.04 14.99 12.05
N PHE A 88 8.96 13.96 11.21
CA PHE A 88 9.76 12.74 11.32
C PHE A 88 10.84 12.71 10.25
N GLU A 89 12.03 12.21 10.60
CA GLU A 89 13.16 12.10 9.65
C GLU A 89 13.09 10.84 8.80
N HIS A 90 12.60 9.73 9.37
CA HIS A 90 12.60 8.44 8.72
C HIS A 90 11.27 7.71 8.90
N ALA A 91 10.94 6.83 7.98
CA ALA A 91 9.75 5.99 8.04
C ALA A 91 9.66 5.18 9.36
N ILE A 92 10.79 4.76 9.93
CA ILE A 92 10.82 4.05 11.20
C ILE A 92 10.28 4.90 12.37
N ASP A 93 10.51 6.21 12.33
CA ASP A 93 10.00 7.12 13.37
C ASP A 93 8.49 7.25 13.27
N LEU A 94 7.97 7.30 12.05
CA LEU A 94 6.53 7.26 11.77
C LEU A 94 5.90 5.93 12.23
N VAL A 95 6.54 4.78 11.95
CA VAL A 95 6.06 3.47 12.42
C VAL A 95 5.97 3.44 13.95
N LYS A 96 7.05 3.83 14.66
CA LYS A 96 7.06 3.89 16.12
C LYS A 96 5.97 4.83 16.66
N TYR A 97 5.77 5.95 15.99
CA TYR A 97 4.76 6.91 16.38
C TYR A 97 3.35 6.34 16.24
N ILE A 98 3.00 5.76 15.08
CA ILE A 98 1.69 5.15 14.85
C ILE A 98 1.41 4.04 15.90
N ARG A 99 2.40 3.18 16.18
CA ARG A 99 2.26 2.13 17.20
C ARG A 99 2.02 2.70 18.60
N ARG A 100 2.74 3.76 18.97
CA ARG A 100 2.58 4.38 20.28
C ARG A 100 1.21 5.03 20.46
N GLU A 101 0.71 5.75 19.46
CA GLU A 101 -0.52 6.54 19.57
C GLU A 101 -1.79 5.72 19.25
N HIS A 102 -1.68 4.68 18.43
CA HIS A 102 -2.84 3.94 17.95
C HIS A 102 -2.79 2.44 18.25
N GLY A 103 -1.71 1.93 18.87
CA GLY A 103 -1.55 0.50 19.16
C GLY A 103 -1.62 -0.32 17.88
N ASP A 104 -2.43 -1.38 17.90
CA ASP A 104 -2.61 -2.33 16.79
C ASP A 104 -3.80 -1.98 15.88
N TYR A 105 -4.31 -0.76 15.94
CA TYR A 105 -5.43 -0.37 15.08
C TYR A 105 -5.06 -0.38 13.59
N PHE A 106 -3.86 0.08 13.25
CA PHE A 106 -3.40 0.12 11.87
C PHE A 106 -2.50 -1.07 11.54
N GLY A 107 -2.75 -1.73 10.41
CA GLY A 107 -1.76 -2.52 9.70
C GLY A 107 -0.75 -1.58 9.06
N ILE A 108 0.54 -1.71 9.42
CA ILE A 108 1.59 -0.80 8.96
C ILE A 108 2.48 -1.50 7.94
N GLY A 109 2.43 -1.04 6.68
CA GLY A 109 3.39 -1.39 5.65
C GLY A 109 4.60 -0.47 5.65
N VAL A 110 5.73 -0.99 5.18
CA VAL A 110 6.95 -0.21 4.94
C VAL A 110 7.58 -0.59 3.60
N ALA A 111 8.34 0.35 3.01
CA ALA A 111 9.03 0.07 1.76
C ALA A 111 10.26 -0.83 1.98
N GLY A 112 10.42 -1.82 1.06
CA GLY A 112 11.61 -2.63 0.88
C GLY A 112 12.24 -2.40 -0.50
N TYR A 113 13.54 -2.60 -0.63
CA TYR A 113 14.29 -2.29 -1.84
C TYR A 113 15.12 -3.51 -2.28
N PRO A 114 14.58 -4.35 -3.20
CA PRO A 114 15.31 -5.53 -3.68
C PRO A 114 16.67 -5.21 -4.34
N GLU A 115 16.80 -4.00 -4.87
CA GLU A 115 18.00 -3.48 -5.53
C GLU A 115 18.78 -2.50 -4.65
N LYS A 116 18.47 -2.42 -3.36
CA LYS A 116 18.99 -1.47 -2.38
C LYS A 116 18.49 -0.04 -2.60
N HIS A 117 18.16 0.68 -1.54
CA HIS A 117 17.84 2.11 -1.62
C HIS A 117 19.04 2.92 -2.14
N VAL A 118 18.79 3.91 -2.99
CA VAL A 118 19.83 4.72 -3.65
C VAL A 118 20.77 5.42 -2.64
N ASP A 119 20.24 5.85 -1.52
CA ASP A 119 20.99 6.56 -0.46
C ASP A 119 21.71 5.58 0.49
N CYS A 120 21.45 4.26 0.41
CA CYS A 120 22.06 3.30 1.30
C CYS A 120 23.43 2.84 0.77
N PRO A 121 24.49 2.79 1.58
CA PRO A 121 25.81 2.43 1.09
C PRO A 121 25.91 0.96 0.68
N SER A 122 25.22 0.05 1.37
CA SER A 122 25.25 -1.38 1.09
C SER A 122 23.89 -2.05 1.20
N MET A 123 23.75 -3.24 0.61
CA MET A 123 22.53 -4.06 0.72
C MET A 123 22.35 -4.57 2.16
N GLU A 124 23.44 -4.86 2.84
CA GLU A 124 23.46 -5.32 4.23
C GLU A 124 22.83 -4.27 5.15
N GLU A 125 23.24 -3.01 4.99
CA GLU A 125 22.69 -1.89 5.76
C GLU A 125 21.22 -1.63 5.40
N ASP A 126 20.86 -1.72 4.13
CA ASP A 126 19.49 -1.54 3.70
C ASP A 126 18.54 -2.59 4.31
N ILE A 127 18.97 -3.86 4.31
CA ILE A 127 18.25 -4.95 4.98
C ILE A 127 18.21 -4.75 6.51
N ALA A 128 19.29 -4.25 7.12
CA ALA A 128 19.29 -3.94 8.55
C ALA A 128 18.31 -2.81 8.89
N HIS A 129 18.23 -1.76 8.06
CA HIS A 129 17.23 -0.71 8.21
C HIS A 129 15.81 -1.24 8.03
N LEU A 130 15.60 -2.16 7.07
CA LEU A 130 14.30 -2.80 6.87
C LEU A 130 13.91 -3.64 8.09
N LYS A 131 14.86 -4.45 8.62
CA LYS A 131 14.65 -5.22 9.86
C LYS A 131 14.28 -4.32 11.03
N ALA A 132 14.98 -3.20 11.19
CA ALA A 132 14.66 -2.24 12.25
C ALA A 132 13.24 -1.66 12.13
N LYS A 133 12.73 -1.42 10.91
CA LYS A 133 11.34 -0.99 10.68
C LYS A 133 10.34 -2.08 11.07
N VAL A 134 10.63 -3.35 10.75
CA VAL A 134 9.80 -4.49 11.15
C VAL A 134 9.78 -4.65 12.67
N ASP A 135 10.96 -4.58 13.31
CA ASP A 135 11.07 -4.67 14.77
C ASP A 135 10.40 -3.50 15.50
N ALA A 136 10.28 -2.35 14.84
CA ALA A 136 9.55 -1.20 15.35
C ALA A 136 8.02 -1.36 15.26
N GLY A 137 7.53 -2.42 14.59
CA GLY A 137 6.12 -2.77 14.51
C GLY A 137 5.51 -2.69 13.11
N ALA A 138 6.29 -2.72 12.03
CA ALA A 138 5.71 -2.89 10.70
C ALA A 138 5.19 -4.33 10.51
N ASP A 139 4.00 -4.48 9.94
CA ASP A 139 3.31 -5.75 9.75
C ASP A 139 3.59 -6.39 8.39
N PHE A 140 3.89 -5.58 7.38
CA PHE A 140 4.17 -6.06 6.03
C PHE A 140 5.14 -5.13 5.30
N ILE A 141 5.70 -5.64 4.22
CA ILE A 141 6.65 -4.92 3.37
C ILE A 141 6.07 -4.86 1.95
N VAL A 142 6.10 -3.66 1.35
CA VAL A 142 5.84 -3.46 -0.08
C VAL A 142 7.15 -3.11 -0.73
N THR A 143 7.55 -3.83 -1.79
CA THR A 143 8.83 -3.53 -2.42
C THR A 143 8.74 -2.40 -3.44
N GLN A 144 9.86 -1.72 -3.67
CA GLN A 144 10.05 -0.94 -4.88
C GLN A 144 9.89 -1.86 -6.09
N LEU A 145 9.47 -1.29 -7.23
CA LEU A 145 9.39 -2.03 -8.49
C LEU A 145 10.78 -2.61 -8.88
N PHE A 146 10.76 -3.75 -9.52
CA PHE A 146 11.95 -4.43 -10.06
C PHE A 146 11.58 -5.22 -11.31
N TYR A 147 12.57 -5.54 -12.14
CA TYR A 147 12.42 -6.41 -13.30
C TYR A 147 13.25 -7.69 -13.18
N ASP A 148 14.27 -7.73 -12.32
CA ASP A 148 15.07 -8.93 -12.04
C ASP A 148 14.43 -9.77 -10.93
N THR A 149 13.71 -10.82 -11.35
CA THR A 149 13.03 -11.75 -10.44
C THR A 149 14.02 -12.59 -9.62
N ASP A 150 15.19 -12.95 -10.17
CA ASP A 150 16.19 -13.75 -9.44
C ASP A 150 16.79 -12.92 -8.30
N ASN A 151 17.12 -11.66 -8.58
CA ASN A 151 17.59 -10.75 -7.55
C ASN A 151 16.55 -10.56 -6.45
N PHE A 152 15.27 -10.40 -6.81
CA PHE A 152 14.19 -10.30 -5.83
C PHE A 152 14.09 -11.55 -4.94
N ILE A 153 14.12 -12.76 -5.52
CA ILE A 153 14.06 -14.02 -4.79
C ILE A 153 15.24 -14.14 -3.82
N ALA A 154 16.45 -13.83 -4.29
CA ALA A 154 17.66 -13.85 -3.47
C ALA A 154 17.59 -12.80 -2.33
N TRP A 155 17.08 -11.62 -2.61
CA TRP A 155 16.88 -10.58 -1.61
C TRP A 155 15.90 -11.01 -0.51
N VAL A 156 14.77 -11.64 -0.89
CA VAL A 156 13.81 -12.16 0.10
C VAL A 156 14.45 -13.23 0.97
N ALA A 157 15.25 -14.14 0.40
CA ALA A 157 15.98 -15.14 1.18
C ALA A 157 16.86 -14.47 2.25
N ARG A 158 17.63 -13.44 1.88
CA ARG A 158 18.44 -12.65 2.82
C ARG A 158 17.61 -11.95 3.90
N CYS A 159 16.44 -11.41 3.53
CA CYS A 159 15.50 -10.85 4.50
C CYS A 159 15.05 -11.91 5.52
N ARG A 160 14.77 -13.13 5.07
CA ARG A 160 14.38 -14.24 5.95
C ARG A 160 15.54 -14.69 6.87
N GLU A 161 16.75 -14.73 6.37
CA GLU A 161 17.95 -15.05 7.16
C GLU A 161 18.18 -14.10 8.34
N VAL A 162 17.90 -12.82 8.18
CA VAL A 162 17.99 -11.83 9.27
C VAL A 162 16.74 -11.80 10.17
N GLY A 163 15.78 -12.71 9.98
CA GLY A 163 14.61 -12.86 10.82
C GLY A 163 13.45 -11.94 10.48
N ILE A 164 13.35 -11.40 9.26
CA ILE A 164 12.14 -10.74 8.77
C ILE A 164 11.14 -11.83 8.38
N SER A 165 10.06 -12.00 9.16
CA SER A 165 9.03 -13.04 8.96
C SER A 165 7.73 -12.52 8.37
N CYS A 166 7.48 -11.21 8.44
CA CYS A 166 6.27 -10.60 7.92
C CYS A 166 6.10 -10.79 6.39
N PRO A 167 4.88 -10.65 5.86
CA PRO A 167 4.62 -10.70 4.42
C PRO A 167 5.47 -9.68 3.66
N ILE A 168 5.98 -10.11 2.50
CA ILE A 168 6.68 -9.24 1.54
C ILE A 168 5.87 -9.26 0.25
N ILE A 169 5.38 -8.11 -0.13
CA ILE A 169 4.52 -7.91 -1.29
C ILE A 169 5.37 -7.31 -2.41
N PRO A 170 5.57 -8.03 -3.53
CA PRO A 170 6.38 -7.54 -4.63
C PRO A 170 5.69 -6.39 -5.36
N GLY A 171 6.38 -5.27 -5.51
CA GLY A 171 5.98 -4.16 -6.36
C GLY A 171 6.28 -4.48 -7.82
N LEU A 172 5.24 -4.66 -8.64
CA LEU A 172 5.37 -4.95 -10.05
C LEU A 172 4.72 -3.85 -10.88
N MET A 173 5.34 -3.50 -11.99
CA MET A 173 4.81 -2.47 -12.88
C MET A 173 4.74 -3.00 -14.31
N PRO A 174 3.54 -3.04 -14.91
CA PRO A 174 3.38 -3.45 -16.30
C PRO A 174 3.94 -2.39 -17.25
N ILE A 175 4.53 -2.85 -18.35
CA ILE A 175 5.04 -2.00 -19.41
C ILE A 175 3.91 -1.76 -20.42
N ASN A 176 3.45 -0.51 -20.52
CA ASN A 176 2.34 -0.14 -21.38
C ASN A 176 2.76 0.62 -22.64
N THR A 177 3.81 1.42 -22.52
CA THR A 177 4.42 2.17 -23.62
C THR A 177 5.93 2.24 -23.38
N TYR A 178 6.70 2.30 -24.46
CA TYR A 178 8.15 2.44 -24.36
C TYR A 178 8.58 3.71 -23.62
N ALA A 179 7.97 4.85 -23.97
CA ALA A 179 8.27 6.13 -23.33
C ALA A 179 7.93 6.12 -21.81
N GLY A 180 6.81 5.52 -21.44
CA GLY A 180 6.41 5.34 -20.03
C GLY A 180 7.40 4.49 -19.27
N TRP A 181 7.80 3.36 -19.83
CA TRP A 181 8.82 2.48 -19.26
C TRP A 181 10.16 3.20 -19.07
N LYS A 182 10.68 3.86 -20.12
CA LYS A 182 11.93 4.65 -20.04
C LYS A 182 11.90 5.72 -18.94
N ARG A 183 10.79 6.43 -18.84
CA ARG A 183 10.60 7.42 -17.76
C ARG A 183 10.69 6.79 -16.39
N ILE A 184 10.02 5.66 -16.18
CA ILE A 184 9.96 5.00 -14.88
C ILE A 184 11.33 4.47 -14.47
N ILE A 185 12.04 3.74 -15.33
CA ILE A 185 13.37 3.21 -15.00
C ILE A 185 14.38 4.32 -14.70
N THR A 186 14.25 5.46 -15.38
CA THR A 186 15.10 6.64 -15.12
C THR A 186 14.82 7.23 -13.75
N LEU A 187 13.54 7.31 -13.34
CA LEU A 187 13.14 7.86 -12.05
C LEU A 187 13.46 6.92 -10.90
N SER A 188 13.14 5.63 -11.04
CA SER A 188 13.34 4.62 -9.99
C SER A 188 14.78 4.11 -9.92
N LYS A 189 15.59 4.33 -10.96
CA LYS A 189 16.94 3.76 -11.14
C LYS A 189 16.95 2.23 -11.05
N THR A 190 15.83 1.61 -11.46
CA THR A 190 15.66 0.16 -11.47
C THR A 190 16.62 -0.51 -12.42
N LEU A 191 17.22 -1.62 -12.00
CA LEU A 191 18.07 -2.45 -12.83
C LEU A 191 17.27 -3.15 -13.92
N ILE A 192 17.82 -3.19 -15.12
CA ILE A 192 17.16 -3.78 -16.27
C ILE A 192 17.86 -5.09 -16.62
N PRO A 193 17.14 -6.21 -16.76
CA PRO A 193 17.69 -7.46 -17.25
C PRO A 193 18.35 -7.29 -18.62
N ALA A 194 19.44 -8.02 -18.86
CA ALA A 194 20.14 -8.00 -20.14
C ALA A 194 19.20 -8.36 -21.28
N GLY A 195 19.28 -7.62 -22.39
CA GLY A 195 18.47 -7.82 -23.59
C GLY A 195 17.10 -7.13 -23.57
N MET A 196 16.58 -6.75 -22.41
CA MET A 196 15.24 -6.15 -22.29
C MET A 196 15.14 -4.79 -22.99
N GLU A 197 16.19 -3.98 -22.90
CA GLU A 197 16.20 -2.66 -23.54
C GLU A 197 16.23 -2.80 -25.06
N GLU A 198 17.04 -3.67 -25.59
CA GLU A 198 17.15 -3.95 -27.03
C GLU A 198 15.83 -4.52 -27.59
N GLU A 199 15.20 -5.45 -26.87
CA GLU A 199 13.91 -6.03 -27.24
C GLU A 199 12.81 -4.97 -27.31
N LEU A 200 12.72 -4.10 -26.29
CA LEU A 200 11.73 -3.02 -26.25
C LEU A 200 12.02 -1.90 -27.28
N GLU A 201 13.30 -1.57 -27.50
CA GLU A 201 13.70 -0.60 -28.52
C GLU A 201 13.30 -1.05 -29.93
N ALA A 202 13.39 -2.36 -30.23
CA ALA A 202 13.01 -2.92 -31.52
C ALA A 202 11.51 -2.78 -31.84
N ILE A 203 10.66 -2.64 -30.83
CA ILE A 203 9.19 -2.57 -30.97
C ILE A 203 8.61 -1.24 -30.50
N LYS A 204 9.43 -0.24 -30.17
CA LYS A 204 9.04 1.00 -29.48
C LYS A 204 7.95 1.82 -30.17
N ASP A 205 7.83 1.70 -31.50
CA ASP A 205 6.88 2.45 -32.31
C ASP A 205 5.51 1.73 -32.45
N ASP A 206 5.37 0.52 -31.89
CA ASP A 206 4.14 -0.26 -31.82
C ASP A 206 3.69 -0.43 -30.37
N ASP A 207 2.81 0.45 -29.91
CA ASP A 207 2.29 0.41 -28.53
C ASP A 207 1.61 -0.92 -28.18
N GLN A 208 1.00 -1.62 -29.13
CA GLN A 208 0.38 -2.91 -28.87
C GLN A 208 1.46 -4.00 -28.68
N ALA A 209 2.48 -4.03 -29.50
CA ALA A 209 3.61 -4.93 -29.33
C ALA A 209 4.33 -4.70 -27.99
N VAL A 210 4.51 -3.44 -27.58
CA VAL A 210 5.08 -3.08 -26.26
C VAL A 210 4.22 -3.60 -25.11
N LYS A 211 2.89 -3.46 -25.20
CA LYS A 211 1.96 -3.99 -24.18
C LYS A 211 2.01 -5.51 -24.11
N ASP A 212 1.99 -6.18 -25.26
CA ASP A 212 2.02 -7.64 -25.30
C ASP A 212 3.34 -8.18 -24.73
N TYR A 213 4.45 -7.51 -25.02
CA TYR A 213 5.74 -7.79 -24.40
C TYR A 213 5.66 -7.62 -22.87
N GLY A 214 5.16 -6.47 -22.42
CA GLY A 214 5.02 -6.16 -21.00
C GLY A 214 4.17 -7.17 -20.22
N ILE A 215 3.04 -7.60 -20.79
CA ILE A 215 2.17 -8.64 -20.21
C ILE A 215 2.91 -9.96 -20.11
N ASN A 216 3.56 -10.41 -21.21
CA ASN A 216 4.28 -11.68 -21.23
C ASN A 216 5.45 -11.67 -20.23
N PHE A 217 6.21 -10.57 -20.18
CA PHE A 217 7.30 -10.40 -19.24
C PHE A 217 6.80 -10.49 -17.79
N LEU A 218 5.77 -9.73 -17.45
CA LEU A 218 5.16 -9.73 -16.13
C LEU A 218 4.64 -11.12 -15.72
N MET A 219 3.95 -11.81 -16.64
CA MET A 219 3.45 -13.17 -16.40
C MET A 219 4.59 -14.16 -16.13
N ASN A 220 5.73 -14.01 -16.80
CA ASN A 220 6.90 -14.84 -16.56
C ASN A 220 7.53 -14.54 -15.18
N MET A 221 7.63 -13.27 -14.78
CA MET A 221 8.04 -12.90 -13.41
C MET A 221 7.14 -13.57 -12.37
N ILE A 222 5.83 -13.45 -12.54
CA ILE A 222 4.83 -14.06 -11.64
C ILE A 222 5.03 -15.57 -11.53
N LYS A 223 5.08 -16.28 -12.66
CA LYS A 223 5.29 -17.72 -12.70
C LYS A 223 6.58 -18.13 -11.98
N LYS A 224 7.65 -17.38 -12.17
CA LYS A 224 8.94 -17.62 -11.54
C LYS A 224 8.89 -17.46 -10.02
N MET A 225 8.23 -16.41 -9.55
CA MET A 225 8.02 -16.19 -8.11
C MET A 225 7.16 -17.30 -7.49
N LEU A 226 6.07 -17.72 -8.16
CA LEU A 226 5.24 -18.85 -7.71
C LEU A 226 6.04 -20.14 -7.62
N ALA A 227 6.85 -20.45 -8.63
CA ALA A 227 7.72 -21.63 -8.63
C ALA A 227 8.76 -21.59 -7.51
N ALA A 228 9.19 -20.40 -7.07
CA ALA A 228 10.07 -20.20 -5.93
C ALA A 228 9.33 -20.26 -4.57
N GLY A 229 8.04 -20.55 -4.55
CA GLY A 229 7.25 -20.72 -3.34
C GLY A 229 6.70 -19.42 -2.74
N PHE A 230 6.72 -18.33 -3.50
CA PHE A 230 5.98 -17.13 -3.11
C PHE A 230 4.49 -17.43 -3.22
N LYS A 231 3.86 -17.63 -2.09
CA LYS A 231 2.44 -17.85 -2.00
C LYS A 231 1.75 -16.48 -1.94
N GLY A 232 1.14 -16.10 -3.04
CA GLY A 232 -0.04 -15.26 -2.96
C GLY A 232 -1.19 -16.23 -2.83
N VAL A 233 -1.77 -16.38 -1.68
CA VAL A 233 -2.97 -17.18 -1.36
C VAL A 233 -2.91 -18.71 -1.67
N GLU A 234 -3.46 -19.48 -0.77
CA GLU A 234 -3.58 -20.95 -0.80
C GLU A 234 -4.05 -21.50 -2.15
N PRO A 235 -3.49 -22.66 -2.61
CA PRO A 235 -3.79 -23.23 -3.91
C PRO A 235 -5.25 -23.68 -4.11
N ASP A 236 -6.04 -23.76 -3.04
CA ASP A 236 -7.41 -24.29 -3.07
C ASP A 236 -8.48 -23.21 -3.36
N SER A 237 -8.13 -21.96 -3.40
CA SER A 237 -8.99 -20.92 -3.93
C SER A 237 -8.51 -20.52 -5.32
N PHE A 238 -9.31 -20.76 -6.33
CA PHE A 238 -9.11 -20.41 -7.75
C PHE A 238 -8.94 -18.91 -7.96
N SER A 239 -7.90 -18.33 -7.38
CA SER A 239 -7.61 -16.89 -7.50
C SER A 239 -6.13 -16.71 -7.76
N PRO A 240 -5.73 -16.01 -8.81
CA PRO A 240 -4.33 -15.76 -9.12
C PRO A 240 -3.67 -14.92 -8.03
N PRO A 241 -2.36 -15.08 -7.86
CA PRO A 241 -1.60 -14.40 -6.81
C PRO A 241 -1.58 -12.89 -7.01
N PHE A 242 -1.55 -12.21 -5.90
CA PHE A 242 -1.63 -10.77 -5.80
C PHE A 242 -0.31 -10.08 -5.89
N PHE A 243 -0.34 -9.06 -6.67
CA PHE A 243 0.72 -8.07 -6.76
C PHE A 243 0.10 -6.71 -6.48
N ILE A 244 0.69 -5.96 -5.54
CA ILE A 244 0.40 -4.54 -5.49
C ILE A 244 0.85 -3.96 -6.81
N LEU A 245 -0.13 -3.61 -7.62
CA LEU A 245 0.09 -2.73 -8.73
C LEU A 245 0.14 -1.32 -8.15
N LEU A 246 1.29 -0.67 -8.19
CA LEU A 246 1.33 0.78 -8.11
C LEU A 246 0.57 1.28 -9.33
N ILE A 247 -0.73 1.55 -9.12
CA ILE A 247 -1.68 1.76 -10.19
C ILE A 247 -1.43 3.10 -10.87
N SER A 248 -0.99 3.01 -12.10
CA SER A 248 -1.58 3.79 -13.15
C SER A 248 -2.15 2.81 -14.19
N SER A 249 -3.46 2.49 -14.05
CA SER A 249 -4.35 1.99 -15.11
C SER A 249 -4.10 0.62 -15.74
N ILE A 250 -4.32 -0.55 -15.03
CA ILE A 250 -4.72 -1.81 -15.69
C ILE A 250 -5.48 -2.71 -14.67
N PRO A 251 -6.54 -3.43 -15.10
CA PRO A 251 -7.34 -4.31 -14.27
C PRO A 251 -6.69 -5.66 -14.01
N LEU A 252 -6.62 -6.11 -12.76
CA LEU A 252 -6.16 -7.43 -12.34
C LEU A 252 -7.20 -8.16 -11.49
N PRO A 253 -7.26 -9.49 -11.57
CA PRO A 253 -8.21 -10.28 -10.77
C PRO A 253 -7.72 -10.53 -9.34
N ALA A 254 -8.67 -10.72 -8.47
CA ALA A 254 -8.65 -10.54 -7.02
C ALA A 254 -8.15 -11.68 -6.13
N ARG A 255 -7.63 -11.38 -5.01
CA ARG A 255 -7.81 -11.68 -3.58
C ARG A 255 -6.53 -11.78 -2.77
N PHE A 256 -6.37 -10.87 -1.78
CA PHE A 256 -5.45 -10.97 -0.63
C PHE A 256 -6.25 -10.94 0.66
N PRO A 257 -6.02 -11.82 1.60
CA PRO A 257 -6.34 -11.52 2.99
C PRO A 257 -5.20 -10.63 3.52
N LEU A 258 -5.42 -9.31 3.55
CA LEU A 258 -4.73 -8.51 4.53
C LEU A 258 -5.12 -9.10 5.88
N LEU A 259 -4.15 -9.26 6.76
CA LEU A 259 -4.31 -9.79 8.11
C LEU A 259 -5.46 -9.05 8.82
N HIS A 260 -6.68 -9.51 8.59
CA HIS A 260 -7.72 -9.21 9.54
C HIS A 260 -7.32 -9.91 10.84
N PRO A 261 -7.27 -9.21 11.97
CA PRO A 261 -7.34 -9.92 13.23
C PRO A 261 -8.58 -10.82 13.13
N GLU A 262 -8.43 -12.11 13.38
CA GLU A 262 -9.53 -13.06 13.38
C GLU A 262 -10.75 -12.40 13.99
N PRO A 263 -11.95 -12.50 13.38
CA PRO A 263 -13.14 -11.95 13.98
C PRO A 263 -13.23 -12.58 15.36
N ARG A 264 -13.15 -11.76 16.41
CA ARG A 264 -13.36 -12.23 17.77
C ARG A 264 -14.66 -13.01 17.74
N GLU A 265 -14.60 -14.31 17.97
CA GLU A 265 -15.76 -15.17 18.15
C GLU A 265 -16.70 -14.46 19.15
N GLY A 266 -17.87 -14.01 18.71
CA GLY A 266 -18.86 -13.49 19.62
C GLY A 266 -19.74 -12.33 19.14
N HIS A 267 -19.67 -11.87 17.92
CA HIS A 267 -20.66 -10.90 17.44
C HIS A 267 -21.28 -11.37 16.10
N HIS A 268 -22.22 -12.33 16.22
CA HIS A 268 -23.27 -12.46 15.22
C HIS A 268 -24.23 -11.28 15.40
N PRO A 269 -24.45 -10.42 14.41
CA PRO A 269 -25.58 -9.49 14.45
C PRO A 269 -26.85 -10.34 14.42
N ASP A 270 -27.65 -10.27 15.48
CA ASP A 270 -29.01 -10.84 15.52
C ASP A 270 -29.82 -10.23 14.35
N PRO A 271 -30.30 -11.03 13.41
CA PRO A 271 -31.08 -10.53 12.28
C PRO A 271 -32.46 -9.97 12.67
N ARG A 272 -32.79 -9.89 13.98
CA ARG A 272 -34.06 -9.39 14.50
C ARG A 272 -33.98 -8.04 15.20
N GLY A 273 -32.82 -7.34 15.11
CA GLY A 273 -32.57 -6.05 15.79
C GLY A 273 -32.69 -4.81 14.93
N ALA A 274 -33.42 -4.80 13.84
CA ALA A 274 -33.79 -3.58 13.14
C ALA A 274 -34.86 -2.81 13.96
N ARG A 275 -34.43 -2.17 15.06
CA ARG A 275 -35.23 -1.10 15.68
C ARG A 275 -35.03 0.16 14.84
N VAL A 276 -36.10 0.52 14.17
CA VAL A 276 -36.32 1.85 13.59
C VAL A 276 -35.99 2.90 14.66
N CYS A 277 -34.99 3.74 14.45
CA CYS A 277 -34.82 4.96 15.23
C CYS A 277 -35.99 5.87 14.93
N ALA A 278 -36.93 5.93 15.86
CA ALA A 278 -37.95 6.98 15.90
C ALA A 278 -37.26 8.33 16.12
N THR A 279 -37.56 9.28 15.28
CA THR A 279 -37.13 10.68 15.37
C THR A 279 -37.63 11.30 16.68
N PRO A 280 -36.81 12.19 17.35
CA PRO A 280 -37.23 12.86 18.59
C PRO A 280 -38.26 13.96 18.26
N GLY A 281 -39.48 13.61 18.08
CA GLY A 281 -40.57 14.58 17.75
C GLY A 281 -41.92 14.20 18.30
N GLU A 282 -42.13 12.95 18.74
CA GLU A 282 -43.48 12.50 19.11
C GLU A 282 -43.74 12.34 20.64
N HIS A 283 -42.80 12.73 21.47
CA HIS A 283 -42.98 12.67 22.95
C HIS A 283 -43.37 13.99 23.64
N GLN A 284 -43.68 15.06 22.86
CA GLN A 284 -44.14 16.32 23.47
C GLN A 284 -45.63 16.61 23.32
N ALA A 285 -46.38 15.74 22.63
CA ALA A 285 -47.85 15.94 22.46
C ALA A 285 -48.74 15.19 23.46
N ALA A 286 -48.19 14.28 24.26
CA ALA A 286 -48.99 13.49 25.22
C ALA A 286 -48.98 14.01 26.68
N ALA A 287 -48.24 15.10 26.96
CA ALA A 287 -48.13 15.65 28.31
C ALA A 287 -48.96 16.92 28.56
N LEU A 288 -49.80 17.33 27.62
CA LEU A 288 -50.65 18.53 27.77
C LEU A 288 -52.17 18.28 27.80
N GLU A 289 -52.64 17.02 27.88
CA GLU A 289 -54.04 16.69 28.02
C GLU A 289 -54.49 16.21 29.40
N GLU A 290 -53.60 16.13 30.42
CA GLU A 290 -53.95 15.73 31.78
C GLU A 290 -54.06 16.89 32.81
N GLU A 291 -54.02 18.15 32.36
CA GLU A 291 -54.23 19.31 33.30
C GLU A 291 -55.45 20.15 32.96
N ARG A 292 -56.46 19.58 32.29
CA ARG A 292 -57.80 20.21 32.18
C ARG A 292 -58.89 19.16 32.35
N GLY A 293 -59.22 18.87 33.56
CA GLY A 293 -60.38 18.13 34.00
C GLY A 293 -60.59 18.26 35.49
#